data_53febe71899995cbc02c6128b78c8448
#
_entry.id   53febe71899995cbc02c6128b78c8448
#
_cell.length_a   1.000
_cell.length_b   1.000
_cell.length_c   1.000
_cell.angle_alpha   90.00
_cell.angle_beta   90.00
_cell.angle_gamma   90.00
#
_symmetry.space_group_name_H-M   'P 1'
#
loop_
_entity.id
_entity.type
_entity.pdbx_description
1 polymer ?
#
loop_
_entity_poly.entity_id
_entity_poly.type
_entity_poly.pdbx_seq_one_letter_code
_entity_poly.pdbx_strand_id
1 'polypeptide(L)'
;MKNAIALLTLWMALLSQNRAIAQAHHRLIIQEIMADPTPAVALPAYEWVEIKNTSKEIIALQSWRFVAGSSVSSPLPIYFLAPDSLVILCNTVAQGVLSKYGKTVGLSSFPSWSNEGETISLRDPTGKTVHAVSYSTDWYEFPWKAEGGWTLELIDSTNPCQEQNNWKASQHAGGGTPGQKNQTSNTPIAMVAAKPQLWPLHSSL
;
A
#
# COMPACT_ATOMS: atom_id res chain seq x y z
N MET A 1 11.58 26.18 -42.65
CA MET A 1 11.99 26.26 -41.25
C MET A 1 10.85 26.64 -40.29
N LYS A 2 10.00 27.65 -40.59
CA LYS A 2 8.88 28.05 -39.69
C LYS A 2 7.87 26.92 -39.41
N ASN A 3 7.54 26.05 -40.37
CA ASN A 3 6.57 24.96 -40.21
C ASN A 3 7.12 23.78 -39.35
N ALA A 4 8.43 23.54 -39.39
CA ALA A 4 9.05 22.48 -38.55
C ALA A 4 9.10 22.88 -37.07
N ILE A 5 9.32 24.15 -36.77
CA ILE A 5 9.31 24.66 -35.38
C ILE A 5 7.91 24.61 -34.81
N ALA A 6 6.86 24.95 -35.57
CA ALA A 6 5.47 24.89 -35.13
C ALA A 6 5.02 23.45 -34.83
N LEU A 7 5.44 22.48 -35.65
CA LEU A 7 5.17 21.05 -35.40
C LEU A 7 5.89 20.54 -34.15
N LEU A 8 7.12 20.95 -33.92
CA LEU A 8 7.90 20.54 -32.73
C LEU A 8 7.28 21.08 -31.41
N THR A 9 6.83 22.33 -31.42
CA THR A 9 6.17 22.95 -30.25
C THR A 9 4.82 22.32 -29.97
N LEU A 10 4.05 21.94 -31.00
CA LEU A 10 2.78 21.24 -30.84
C LEU A 10 2.98 19.85 -30.25
N TRP A 11 4.01 19.12 -30.68
CA TRP A 11 4.37 17.80 -30.14
C TRP A 11 4.81 17.85 -28.66
N MET A 12 5.63 18.87 -28.32
CA MET A 12 6.04 19.06 -26.90
C MET A 12 4.85 19.44 -26.00
N ALA A 13 3.91 20.22 -26.51
CA ALA A 13 2.68 20.55 -25.76
C ALA A 13 1.79 19.33 -25.53
N LEU A 14 1.64 18.44 -26.53
CA LEU A 14 0.89 17.19 -26.40
C LEU A 14 1.55 16.21 -25.41
N LEU A 15 2.88 16.13 -25.40
CA LEU A 15 3.62 15.29 -24.44
C LEU A 15 3.50 15.81 -23.00
N SER A 16 3.46 17.14 -22.81
CA SER A 16 3.29 17.76 -21.50
C SER A 16 1.87 17.54 -20.95
N GLN A 17 0.85 17.57 -21.79
CA GLN A 17 -0.54 17.28 -21.37
C GLN A 17 -0.72 15.83 -20.94
N ASN A 18 -0.13 14.86 -21.65
CA ASN A 18 -0.20 13.46 -21.27
C ASN A 18 0.50 13.17 -19.93
N ARG A 19 1.61 13.85 -19.63
CA ARG A 19 2.27 13.76 -18.31
C ARG A 19 1.42 14.35 -17.19
N ALA A 20 0.75 15.48 -17.44
CA ALA A 20 -0.13 16.10 -16.45
C ALA A 20 -1.36 15.25 -16.13
N ILE A 21 -1.93 14.56 -17.13
CA ILE A 21 -3.06 13.64 -16.94
C ILE A 21 -2.62 12.39 -16.16
N ALA A 22 -1.47 11.79 -16.47
CA ALA A 22 -0.93 10.66 -15.76
C ALA A 22 -0.63 11.00 -14.28
N GLN A 23 -0.08 12.19 -14.01
CA GLN A 23 0.21 12.66 -12.66
C GLN A 23 -1.06 12.97 -11.84
N ALA A 24 -2.18 13.30 -12.49
CA ALA A 24 -3.47 13.48 -11.82
C ALA A 24 -4.11 12.16 -11.37
N HIS A 25 -3.78 11.03 -11.99
CA HIS A 25 -4.36 9.72 -11.70
C HIS A 25 -3.76 9.03 -10.46
N HIS A 26 -2.51 9.31 -10.10
CA HIS A 26 -1.80 8.61 -9.00
C HIS A 26 -1.42 9.53 -7.85
N ARG A 27 -2.17 10.61 -7.63
CA ARG A 27 -1.91 11.55 -6.53
C ARG A 27 -2.20 10.95 -5.14
N LEU A 28 -2.99 9.88 -5.06
CA LEU A 28 -3.23 9.10 -3.87
C LEU A 28 -3.06 7.62 -4.22
N ILE A 29 -2.16 6.92 -3.53
CA ILE A 29 -1.83 5.53 -3.80
C ILE A 29 -1.93 4.67 -2.54
N ILE A 30 -2.18 3.38 -2.71
CA ILE A 30 -1.97 2.37 -1.69
C ILE A 30 -0.47 2.09 -1.67
N GLN A 31 0.16 2.13 -0.50
CA GLN A 31 1.59 1.98 -0.32
C GLN A 31 1.97 0.73 0.46
N GLU A 32 1.12 0.28 1.41
CA GLU A 32 1.37 -0.90 2.21
C GLU A 32 0.04 -1.63 2.48
N ILE A 33 0.08 -2.95 2.53
CA ILE A 33 -1.09 -3.82 2.66
C ILE A 33 -0.78 -4.90 3.72
N MET A 34 -1.53 -4.95 4.82
CA MET A 34 -1.59 -6.08 5.73
C MET A 34 -2.80 -6.94 5.34
N ALA A 35 -2.58 -7.93 4.48
CA ALA A 35 -3.66 -8.79 3.97
C ALA A 35 -3.98 -9.91 4.95
N ASP A 36 -2.97 -10.61 5.44
CA ASP A 36 -3.11 -11.64 6.47
C ASP A 36 -2.37 -11.20 7.74
N PRO A 37 -3.09 -10.73 8.77
CA PRO A 37 -2.46 -10.28 10.00
C PRO A 37 -2.12 -11.42 10.98
N THR A 38 -2.43 -12.71 10.67
CA THR A 38 -2.27 -13.84 11.58
C THR A 38 -1.60 -15.06 10.94
N PRO A 39 -0.60 -15.66 11.62
CA PRO A 39 -0.09 -15.31 12.96
C PRO A 39 0.67 -13.97 12.98
N ALA A 40 0.43 -13.16 13.98
CA ALA A 40 1.08 -11.85 14.11
C ALA A 40 2.58 -11.99 14.38
N VAL A 41 3.41 -11.18 13.70
CA VAL A 41 4.86 -11.07 13.98
C VAL A 41 5.09 -10.08 15.13
N ALA A 42 4.82 -8.80 14.92
CA ALA A 42 4.89 -7.78 15.97
C ALA A 42 3.84 -6.66 15.77
N LEU A 43 3.13 -6.66 14.64
CA LEU A 43 2.04 -5.74 14.39
C LEU A 43 0.73 -6.27 14.94
N PRO A 44 -0.28 -5.41 15.22
CA PRO A 44 -1.59 -5.84 15.65
C PRO A 44 -2.27 -6.74 14.61
N ALA A 45 -2.96 -7.78 15.08
CA ALA A 45 -3.66 -8.78 14.26
C ALA A 45 -4.97 -8.21 13.65
N TYR A 46 -4.85 -7.19 12.80
CA TYR A 46 -5.94 -6.57 12.06
C TYR A 46 -5.52 -6.30 10.62
N GLU A 47 -6.46 -6.44 9.69
CA GLU A 47 -6.28 -5.99 8.30
C GLU A 47 -6.25 -4.46 8.24
N TRP A 48 -5.37 -3.91 7.42
CA TRP A 48 -5.27 -2.49 7.15
C TRP A 48 -4.53 -2.22 5.84
N VAL A 49 -4.73 -1.06 5.31
CA VAL A 49 -3.93 -0.53 4.20
C VAL A 49 -3.38 0.84 4.59
N GLU A 50 -2.18 1.14 4.11
CA GLU A 50 -1.63 2.48 4.20
C GLU A 50 -1.71 3.17 2.84
N ILE A 51 -2.16 4.42 2.83
CA ILE A 51 -2.25 5.24 1.65
C ILE A 51 -1.30 6.43 1.75
N LYS A 52 -0.75 6.84 0.61
CA LYS A 52 0.20 7.94 0.49
C LYS A 52 -0.33 9.02 -0.44
N ASN A 53 -0.19 10.28 -0.05
CA ASN A 53 -0.34 11.42 -0.94
C ASN A 53 0.98 11.68 -1.68
N THR A 54 1.02 11.34 -2.97
CA THR A 54 2.19 11.56 -3.83
C THR A 54 2.16 12.91 -4.55
N SER A 55 1.10 13.70 -4.36
CA SER A 55 0.97 15.02 -4.96
C SER A 55 1.67 16.10 -4.13
N LYS A 56 1.76 17.30 -4.68
CA LYS A 56 2.30 18.48 -3.99
C LYS A 56 1.22 19.29 -3.27
N GLU A 57 -0.02 18.81 -3.26
CA GLU A 57 -1.18 19.49 -2.69
C GLU A 57 -1.75 18.70 -1.52
N ILE A 58 -2.46 19.38 -0.61
CA ILE A 58 -3.24 18.71 0.42
C ILE A 58 -4.46 18.05 -0.23
N ILE A 59 -4.69 16.78 0.06
CA ILE A 59 -5.86 16.03 -0.40
C ILE A 59 -6.86 15.91 0.74
N ALA A 60 -8.10 16.41 0.51
CA ALA A 60 -9.22 16.16 1.40
C ALA A 60 -9.76 14.74 1.12
N LEU A 61 -9.71 13.86 2.12
CA LEU A 61 -10.16 12.47 1.99
C LEU A 61 -11.66 12.29 2.25
N GLN A 62 -12.40 13.35 2.57
CA GLN A 62 -13.84 13.29 2.79
C GLN A 62 -14.56 12.61 1.63
N SER A 63 -15.43 11.67 1.95
CA SER A 63 -16.24 10.90 0.99
C SER A 63 -15.47 9.97 0.04
N TRP A 64 -14.15 9.87 0.15
CA TRP A 64 -13.42 8.80 -0.53
C TRP A 64 -13.83 7.43 0.02
N ARG A 65 -13.57 6.38 -0.74
CA ARG A 65 -13.89 5.01 -0.32
C ARG A 65 -12.74 4.07 -0.60
N PHE A 66 -12.55 3.14 0.32
CA PHE A 66 -11.75 1.95 0.10
C PHE A 66 -12.66 0.81 -0.39
N VAL A 67 -12.17 0.02 -1.33
CA VAL A 67 -12.95 -1.07 -1.95
C VAL A 67 -12.08 -2.32 -1.99
N ALA A 68 -12.63 -3.47 -1.60
CA ALA A 68 -12.02 -4.79 -1.75
C ALA A 68 -13.01 -5.69 -2.49
N GLY A 69 -12.62 -6.18 -3.68
CA GLY A 69 -13.49 -6.91 -4.58
C GLY A 69 -14.79 -6.15 -4.88
N SER A 70 -15.92 -6.70 -4.43
CA SER A 70 -17.24 -6.07 -4.55
C SER A 70 -17.64 -5.24 -3.32
N SER A 71 -16.91 -5.36 -2.21
CA SER A 71 -17.22 -4.73 -0.93
C SER A 71 -16.68 -3.30 -0.87
N VAL A 72 -17.49 -2.37 -0.39
CA VAL A 72 -17.17 -0.93 -0.36
C VAL A 72 -17.23 -0.43 1.09
N SER A 73 -16.21 0.29 1.52
CA SER A 73 -16.15 0.88 2.86
C SER A 73 -17.25 1.93 3.09
N SER A 74 -17.50 2.28 4.36
CA SER A 74 -18.10 3.58 4.68
C SER A 74 -17.27 4.71 4.07
N PRO A 75 -17.88 5.90 3.77
CA PRO A 75 -17.12 7.04 3.28
C PRO A 75 -16.08 7.46 4.33
N LEU A 76 -14.88 7.82 3.86
CA LEU A 76 -13.86 8.38 4.72
C LEU A 76 -14.37 9.69 5.35
N PRO A 77 -14.06 9.95 6.62
CA PRO A 77 -14.40 11.19 7.30
C PRO A 77 -13.59 12.37 6.74
N ILE A 78 -13.86 13.56 7.24
CA ILE A 78 -13.03 14.73 6.94
C ILE A 78 -11.61 14.47 7.49
N TYR A 79 -10.66 14.36 6.59
CA TYR A 79 -9.24 14.22 6.90
C TYR A 79 -8.41 14.89 5.79
N PHE A 80 -7.46 15.72 6.17
CA PHE A 80 -6.59 16.43 5.23
C PHE A 80 -5.21 15.76 5.22
N LEU A 81 -4.89 15.11 4.12
CA LEU A 81 -3.62 14.42 3.94
C LEU A 81 -2.62 15.33 3.23
N ALA A 82 -1.61 15.78 3.96
CA ALA A 82 -0.57 16.66 3.42
C ALA A 82 0.28 15.99 2.33
N PRO A 83 1.00 16.74 1.51
CA PRO A 83 1.98 16.19 0.57
C PRO A 83 2.96 15.23 1.24
N ASP A 84 3.29 14.14 0.55
CA ASP A 84 4.20 13.06 0.99
C ASP A 84 3.82 12.38 2.31
N SER A 85 2.62 12.63 2.84
CA SER A 85 2.13 12.07 4.10
C SER A 85 1.43 10.73 3.88
N LEU A 86 1.39 9.94 4.95
CA LEU A 86 0.83 8.61 5.06
C LEU A 86 -0.40 8.62 5.99
N VAL A 87 -1.34 7.74 5.73
CA VAL A 87 -2.45 7.44 6.66
C VAL A 87 -2.89 5.98 6.53
N ILE A 88 -3.04 5.33 7.67
CA ILE A 88 -3.52 3.96 7.78
C ILE A 88 -5.05 3.97 7.75
N LEU A 89 -5.65 3.14 6.90
CA LEU A 89 -7.10 2.88 6.87
C LEU A 89 -7.35 1.49 7.44
N CYS A 90 -8.28 1.38 8.38
CA CYS A 90 -8.64 0.13 9.04
C CYS A 90 -10.07 0.15 9.55
N ASN A 91 -10.53 -0.97 10.14
CA ASN A 91 -11.76 -0.97 10.90
C ASN A 91 -11.63 -0.08 12.17
N THR A 92 -12.73 0.54 12.60
CA THR A 92 -12.75 1.40 13.81
C THR A 92 -12.23 0.70 15.06
N VAL A 93 -12.42 -0.61 15.20
CA VAL A 93 -11.93 -1.39 16.36
C VAL A 93 -10.41 -1.47 16.42
N ALA A 94 -9.73 -1.41 15.25
CA ALA A 94 -8.28 -1.45 15.13
C ALA A 94 -7.62 -0.08 15.28
N GLN A 95 -8.38 1.02 15.13
CA GLN A 95 -7.84 2.38 15.08
C GLN A 95 -6.97 2.72 16.30
N GLY A 96 -7.44 2.37 17.50
CA GLY A 96 -6.73 2.70 18.74
C GLY A 96 -5.37 2.03 18.87
N VAL A 97 -5.23 0.79 18.38
CA VAL A 97 -3.95 0.06 18.44
C VAL A 97 -3.02 0.43 17.29
N LEU A 98 -3.57 0.69 16.08
CA LEU A 98 -2.78 1.08 14.92
C LEU A 98 -2.30 2.54 14.99
N SER A 99 -3.01 3.42 15.69
CA SER A 99 -2.60 4.81 15.89
C SER A 99 -1.26 5.00 16.62
N LYS A 100 -0.75 3.94 17.26
CA LYS A 100 0.58 3.90 17.88
C LYS A 100 1.71 3.88 16.84
N TYR A 101 1.41 3.45 15.62
CA TYR A 101 2.38 3.31 14.53
C TYR A 101 2.34 4.51 13.57
N GLY A 102 1.16 5.09 13.34
CA GLY A 102 1.01 6.21 12.42
C GLY A 102 -0.36 6.88 12.49
N LYS A 103 -0.57 7.91 11.69
CA LYS A 103 -1.89 8.52 11.53
C LYS A 103 -2.86 7.47 11.00
N THR A 104 -4.02 7.35 11.64
CA THR A 104 -4.96 6.26 11.38
C THR A 104 -6.38 6.78 11.27
N VAL A 105 -7.10 6.32 10.26
CA VAL A 105 -8.54 6.59 10.05
C VAL A 105 -9.27 5.26 10.13
N GLY A 106 -10.10 5.11 11.17
CA GLY A 106 -11.00 3.96 11.34
C GLY A 106 -12.31 4.17 10.58
N LEU A 107 -12.73 3.13 9.85
CA LEU A 107 -13.98 3.10 9.09
C LEU A 107 -14.96 2.12 9.74
N SER A 108 -16.20 2.56 9.96
CA SER A 108 -17.24 1.74 10.61
C SER A 108 -17.63 0.53 9.75
N SER A 109 -17.54 0.65 8.44
CA SER A 109 -17.65 -0.45 7.48
C SER A 109 -16.34 -0.48 6.70
N PHE A 110 -15.39 -1.29 7.17
CA PHE A 110 -14.13 -1.57 6.49
C PHE A 110 -14.23 -2.97 5.90
N PRO A 111 -14.14 -3.15 4.57
CA PRO A 111 -14.24 -4.47 3.97
C PRO A 111 -13.07 -5.34 4.43
N SER A 112 -13.32 -6.60 4.71
CA SER A 112 -12.27 -7.62 4.74
C SER A 112 -12.03 -8.12 3.32
N TRP A 113 -10.86 -8.71 3.11
CA TRP A 113 -10.45 -9.25 1.82
C TRP A 113 -9.73 -10.59 1.96
N SER A 114 -9.51 -11.28 0.85
CA SER A 114 -8.87 -12.61 0.83
C SER A 114 -7.38 -12.52 1.22
N ASN A 115 -6.94 -13.42 2.10
CA ASN A 115 -5.53 -13.58 2.43
C ASN A 115 -4.70 -14.04 1.21
N GLU A 116 -5.30 -14.80 0.29
CA GLU A 116 -4.61 -15.38 -0.86
C GLU A 116 -4.42 -14.39 -2.01
N GLY A 117 -5.25 -13.36 -2.10
CA GLY A 117 -5.19 -12.32 -3.12
C GLY A 117 -6.55 -11.76 -3.48
N GLU A 118 -6.60 -10.48 -3.74
CA GLU A 118 -7.79 -9.75 -4.17
C GLU A 118 -7.42 -8.42 -4.83
N THR A 119 -8.35 -7.83 -5.56
CA THR A 119 -8.23 -6.47 -6.04
C THR A 119 -8.77 -5.49 -5.02
N ILE A 120 -7.89 -4.65 -4.49
CA ILE A 120 -8.25 -3.54 -3.62
C ILE A 120 -8.06 -2.21 -4.34
N SER A 121 -8.87 -1.21 -4.00
CA SER A 121 -8.80 0.09 -4.69
C SER A 121 -9.25 1.26 -3.85
N LEU A 122 -8.82 2.46 -4.26
CA LEU A 122 -9.27 3.74 -3.75
C LEU A 122 -10.17 4.40 -4.80
N ARG A 123 -11.36 4.83 -4.37
CA ARG A 123 -12.29 5.61 -5.19
C ARG A 123 -12.46 7.00 -4.64
N ASP A 124 -12.44 7.98 -5.53
CA ASP A 124 -12.73 9.37 -5.20
C ASP A 124 -14.24 9.59 -4.90
N PRO A 125 -14.64 10.77 -4.43
CA PRO A 125 -16.05 11.07 -4.15
C PRO A 125 -17.00 10.98 -5.34
N THR A 126 -16.48 10.96 -6.58
CA THR A 126 -17.29 10.75 -7.80
C THR A 126 -17.48 9.27 -8.13
N GLY A 127 -16.81 8.36 -7.38
CA GLY A 127 -16.82 6.92 -7.60
C GLY A 127 -15.75 6.43 -8.59
N LYS A 128 -14.89 7.33 -9.08
CA LYS A 128 -13.79 6.97 -9.99
C LYS A 128 -12.66 6.30 -9.22
N THR A 129 -12.17 5.17 -9.71
CA THR A 129 -10.97 4.51 -9.18
C THR A 129 -9.74 5.36 -9.50
N VAL A 130 -8.99 5.71 -8.45
CA VAL A 130 -7.75 6.51 -8.53
C VAL A 130 -6.52 5.63 -8.48
N HIS A 131 -6.56 4.58 -7.67
CA HIS A 131 -5.50 3.57 -7.58
C HIS A 131 -6.11 2.21 -7.25
N ALA A 132 -5.57 1.15 -7.85
CA ALA A 132 -5.96 -0.23 -7.58
C ALA A 132 -4.74 -1.13 -7.56
N VAL A 133 -4.80 -2.20 -6.76
CA VAL A 133 -3.75 -3.22 -6.62
C VAL A 133 -4.43 -4.57 -6.58
N SER A 134 -4.03 -5.48 -7.48
CA SER A 134 -4.47 -6.89 -7.49
C SER A 134 -3.36 -7.75 -6.94
N TYR A 135 -3.24 -7.82 -5.60
CA TYR A 135 -2.18 -8.57 -4.95
C TYR A 135 -2.47 -10.08 -4.94
N SER A 136 -1.41 -10.86 -4.72
CA SER A 136 -1.44 -12.32 -4.56
C SER A 136 -0.38 -12.74 -3.55
N THR A 137 -0.55 -13.93 -2.94
CA THR A 137 0.46 -14.55 -2.06
C THR A 137 1.80 -14.76 -2.74
N ASP A 138 1.84 -14.91 -4.06
CA ASP A 138 3.08 -15.04 -4.84
C ASP A 138 4.00 -13.82 -4.72
N TRP A 139 3.49 -12.67 -4.27
CA TRP A 139 4.26 -11.43 -4.10
C TRP A 139 5.14 -11.42 -2.85
N TYR A 140 4.94 -12.38 -1.94
CA TYR A 140 5.68 -12.43 -0.67
C TYR A 140 7.12 -12.93 -0.79
N GLU A 141 7.57 -13.39 -1.96
CA GLU A 141 8.94 -13.88 -2.22
C GLU A 141 9.31 -15.13 -1.39
N PHE A 142 8.99 -15.16 -0.10
CA PHE A 142 9.23 -16.27 0.82
C PHE A 142 7.90 -16.88 1.29
N PRO A 143 7.66 -18.20 1.11
CA PRO A 143 6.40 -18.83 1.51
C PRO A 143 6.01 -18.58 2.97
N TRP A 144 6.97 -18.59 3.88
CA TRP A 144 6.70 -18.36 5.31
C TRP A 144 6.22 -16.94 5.64
N LYS A 145 6.47 -15.95 4.78
CA LYS A 145 5.89 -14.62 4.91
C LYS A 145 4.44 -14.55 4.43
N ALA A 146 4.09 -15.43 3.50
CA ALA A 146 2.72 -15.56 3.01
C ALA A 146 1.78 -16.25 4.01
N GLU A 147 2.33 -16.87 5.07
CA GLU A 147 1.55 -17.53 6.13
C GLU A 147 0.96 -16.55 7.16
N GLY A 148 1.22 -15.26 7.03
CA GLY A 148 0.62 -14.19 7.83
C GLY A 148 1.61 -13.32 8.61
N GLY A 149 1.11 -12.16 9.10
CA GLY A 149 1.84 -11.21 9.93
C GLY A 149 2.85 -10.33 9.19
N TRP A 150 2.93 -10.44 7.87
CA TRP A 150 3.82 -9.64 7.01
C TRP A 150 3.00 -8.79 6.04
N THR A 151 3.42 -7.56 5.84
CA THR A 151 2.82 -6.68 4.84
C THR A 151 3.45 -6.86 3.47
N LEU A 152 2.69 -6.48 2.44
CA LEU A 152 3.22 -6.15 1.13
C LEU A 152 3.50 -4.66 1.07
N GLU A 153 4.70 -4.27 0.67
CA GLU A 153 5.16 -2.89 0.56
C GLU A 153 5.44 -2.51 -0.89
N LEU A 154 4.95 -1.35 -1.31
CA LEU A 154 5.26 -0.76 -2.61
C LEU A 154 6.73 -0.30 -2.64
N ILE A 155 7.48 -0.69 -3.69
CA ILE A 155 8.91 -0.42 -3.84
C ILE A 155 9.14 1.01 -4.37
N ASP A 156 8.48 1.37 -5.47
CA ASP A 156 8.61 2.67 -6.13
C ASP A 156 7.26 3.37 -6.25
N SER A 157 7.06 4.36 -5.39
CA SER A 157 5.84 5.19 -5.38
C SER A 157 5.74 6.17 -6.55
N THR A 158 6.81 6.35 -7.33
CA THR A 158 6.79 7.23 -8.53
C THR A 158 6.23 6.52 -9.76
N ASN A 159 6.18 5.17 -9.72
CA ASN A 159 5.63 4.33 -10.78
C ASN A 159 4.71 3.22 -10.20
N PRO A 160 3.57 3.56 -9.61
CA PRO A 160 2.77 2.64 -8.80
C PRO A 160 2.04 1.54 -9.59
N CYS A 161 2.07 1.56 -10.93
CA CYS A 161 1.28 0.66 -11.79
C CYS A 161 2.05 -0.57 -12.29
N GLN A 162 3.14 -0.99 -11.66
CA GLN A 162 3.94 -2.14 -12.12
C GLN A 162 3.52 -3.48 -11.49
N GLU A 163 2.40 -3.52 -10.78
CA GLU A 163 1.88 -4.74 -10.13
C GLU A 163 2.96 -5.51 -9.36
N GLN A 164 3.06 -6.84 -9.53
CA GLN A 164 4.01 -7.70 -8.82
C GLN A 164 5.46 -7.20 -8.84
N ASN A 165 5.91 -6.59 -9.94
CA ASN A 165 7.30 -6.12 -10.05
C ASN A 165 7.62 -4.94 -9.13
N ASN A 166 6.60 -4.29 -8.57
CA ASN A 166 6.73 -3.11 -7.71
C ASN A 166 6.26 -3.36 -6.27
N TRP A 167 6.03 -4.61 -5.89
CA TRP A 167 5.59 -4.98 -4.55
C TRP A 167 6.46 -6.09 -3.99
N LYS A 168 6.73 -6.05 -2.70
CA LYS A 168 7.45 -7.11 -1.96
C LYS A 168 6.93 -7.22 -0.55
N ALA A 169 7.12 -8.41 0.04
CA ALA A 169 6.94 -8.56 1.49
C ALA A 169 7.90 -7.66 2.24
N SER A 170 7.41 -7.00 3.28
CA SER A 170 8.22 -6.17 4.17
C SER A 170 9.49 -6.87 4.61
N GLN A 171 10.60 -6.12 4.68
CA GLN A 171 11.88 -6.60 5.22
C GLN A 171 12.09 -6.16 6.68
N HIS A 172 11.15 -5.38 7.23
CA HIS A 172 11.20 -4.94 8.62
C HIS A 172 10.94 -6.12 9.56
N ALA A 173 11.78 -6.30 10.58
CA ALA A 173 11.68 -7.42 11.54
C ALA A 173 10.33 -7.51 12.26
N GLY A 174 9.58 -6.41 12.33
CA GLY A 174 8.24 -6.36 12.91
C GLY A 174 7.11 -6.79 11.98
N GLY A 175 7.40 -7.18 10.73
CA GLY A 175 6.39 -7.63 9.76
C GLY A 175 5.83 -6.53 8.86
N GLY A 176 6.16 -5.26 9.07
CA GLY A 176 5.71 -4.12 8.26
C GLY A 176 6.24 -2.79 8.77
N THR A 177 5.93 -1.71 8.06
CA THR A 177 6.41 -0.35 8.34
C THR A 177 5.30 0.70 8.43
N PRO A 178 4.13 0.41 9.08
CA PRO A 178 3.02 1.34 9.12
C PRO A 178 3.42 2.71 9.69
N GLY A 179 3.03 3.77 9.00
CA GLY A 179 3.35 5.14 9.36
C GLY A 179 4.78 5.58 9.04
N GLN A 180 5.56 4.73 8.37
CA GLN A 180 6.95 4.98 8.04
C GLN A 180 7.21 4.75 6.53
N LYS A 181 8.42 5.09 6.09
CA LYS A 181 8.84 4.77 4.74
C LYS A 181 9.07 3.26 4.61
N ASN A 182 8.55 2.65 3.54
CA ASN A 182 8.77 1.24 3.23
C ASN A 182 10.25 0.90 3.17
N GLN A 183 10.64 -0.24 3.75
CA GLN A 183 12.03 -0.70 3.76
C GLN A 183 12.44 -1.44 2.47
N THR A 184 11.49 -1.79 1.61
CA THR A 184 11.74 -2.49 0.34
C THR A 184 12.45 -1.64 -0.70
N SER A 185 12.58 -0.32 -0.50
CA SER A 185 13.23 0.59 -1.43
C SER A 185 14.76 0.48 -1.34
N ASN A 186 15.37 -0.30 -2.28
CA ASN A 186 16.82 -0.25 -2.62
C ASN A 186 17.86 -0.52 -1.51
N THR A 187 17.55 -1.31 -0.48
CA THR A 187 18.59 -1.77 0.46
C THR A 187 19.07 -3.15 0.04
N PRO A 188 20.39 -3.39 -0.14
CA PRO A 188 20.92 -4.75 -0.33
C PRO A 188 20.49 -5.63 0.84
N ILE A 189 20.00 -6.82 0.57
CA ILE A 189 19.56 -7.80 1.57
C ILE A 189 20.75 -8.11 2.48
N ALA A 190 20.80 -7.52 3.67
CA ALA A 190 21.60 -8.05 4.75
C ALA A 190 20.91 -9.36 5.16
N MET A 191 21.54 -10.49 4.84
CA MET A 191 21.06 -11.80 5.29
C MET A 191 21.00 -11.79 6.80
N VAL A 192 19.80 -11.64 7.37
CA VAL A 192 19.56 -11.96 8.78
C VAL A 192 19.68 -13.48 8.87
N ALA A 193 20.80 -13.94 9.42
CA ALA A 193 21.03 -15.34 9.67
C ALA A 193 19.85 -15.85 10.53
N ALA A 194 19.05 -16.73 9.96
CA ALA A 194 18.00 -17.43 10.69
C ALA A 194 18.68 -18.16 11.86
N LYS A 195 18.25 -17.85 13.10
CA LYS A 195 18.66 -18.64 14.26
C LYS A 195 18.26 -20.09 13.99
N PRO A 196 19.18 -21.05 14.04
CA PRO A 196 18.78 -22.46 13.90
C PRO A 196 17.85 -22.80 15.07
N GLN A 197 16.61 -23.18 14.79
CA GLN A 197 15.75 -23.83 15.76
C GLN A 197 16.38 -25.17 16.11
N LEU A 198 16.91 -25.29 17.33
CA LEU A 198 17.32 -26.56 17.90
C LEU A 198 16.06 -27.37 18.16
N TRP A 199 15.77 -28.35 17.31
CA TRP A 199 14.79 -29.39 17.60
C TRP A 199 15.32 -30.22 18.78
N PRO A 200 14.50 -30.48 19.81
CA PRO A 200 14.90 -31.39 20.87
C PRO A 200 15.09 -32.78 20.27
N LEU A 201 16.30 -33.33 20.42
CA LEU A 201 16.56 -34.73 20.10
C LEU A 201 15.69 -35.58 21.04
N HIS A 202 14.71 -36.31 20.50
CA HIS A 202 14.05 -37.38 21.21
C HIS A 202 15.08 -38.46 21.47
N SER A 203 15.54 -38.56 22.72
CA SER A 203 16.25 -39.74 23.21
C SER A 203 15.22 -40.88 23.39
N SER A 204 15.25 -41.82 22.47
CA SER A 204 14.61 -43.12 22.67
C SER A 204 15.46 -43.92 23.62
N LEU A 205 14.93 -44.30 24.78
CA LEU A 205 15.29 -45.47 25.57
C LEU A 205 14.29 -46.56 25.30
#